data_9bbc7a4c611628f44fdf7dea42c204a7
#
_entry.id   9bbc7a4c611628f44fdf7dea42c204a7
#
_cell.length_a   1.000
_cell.length_b   1.000
_cell.length_c   1.000
_cell.angle_alpha   90.00
_cell.angle_beta   90.00
_cell.angle_gamma   90.00
#
_symmetry.space_group_name_H-M   'P 1'
#
loop_
_entity.id
_entity.type
_entity.pdbx_description
1 polymer ?
#
loop_
_entity_poly.entity_id
_entity_poly.type
_entity_poly.pdbx_seq_one_letter_code
_entity_poly.pdbx_strand_id
1 'polypeptide(L)'
;MTLMGNRKEFVAKFAEVLNGSLIKKYKKVPSGSFLANQFNLRAEGTTTITAETARKWVKGLSVPEIDRFKVLIKWLDLDVDDLFNTNTVHLNRKENNDVINAIETKIHDLVEMISKFKDEKKN
;
A
#
# COMPACT_ATOMS: atom_id res chain seq x y z
N MET A 1 -7.99 20.19 -8.69
CA MET A 1 -8.25 20.00 -7.89
C MET A 1 -8.49 18.80 -7.13
N THR A 2 -9.46 18.11 -7.39
CA THR A 2 -9.77 16.93 -6.61
C THR A 2 -8.70 15.87 -6.69
N LEU A 3 -8.05 15.74 -7.81
CA LEU A 3 -7.04 14.71 -7.95
C LEU A 3 -5.87 14.91 -7.01
N MET A 4 -5.46 16.14 -6.82
CA MET A 4 -4.36 16.40 -5.93
C MET A 4 -4.74 16.17 -4.49
N GLY A 5 -5.93 16.59 -4.11
CA GLY A 5 -6.40 16.35 -2.77
C GLY A 5 -6.51 14.85 -2.50
N ASN A 6 -7.03 14.10 -3.46
CA ASN A 6 -7.17 12.67 -3.30
C ASN A 6 -5.82 11.99 -3.16
N ARG A 7 -4.84 12.48 -3.90
CA ARG A 7 -3.52 11.89 -3.83
C ARG A 7 -2.91 12.09 -2.46
N LYS A 8 -3.04 13.29 -1.91
CA LYS A 8 -2.52 13.57 -0.58
C LYS A 8 -3.20 12.72 0.47
N GLU A 9 -4.49 12.58 0.34
CA GLU A 9 -5.24 11.78 1.29
C GLU A 9 -4.84 10.32 1.19
N PHE A 10 -4.61 9.86 -0.01
CA PHE A 10 -4.20 8.47 -0.19
C PHE A 10 -2.83 8.21 0.42
N VAL A 11 -1.90 9.13 0.21
CA VAL A 11 -0.56 8.98 0.77
C VAL A 11 -0.62 8.94 2.29
N ALA A 12 -1.41 9.82 2.88
CA ALA A 12 -1.57 9.84 4.33
C ALA A 12 -2.23 8.57 4.83
N LYS A 13 -3.24 8.11 4.12
CA LYS A 13 -3.95 6.89 4.51
C LYS A 13 -3.03 5.68 4.37
N PHE A 14 -2.23 5.66 3.33
CA PHE A 14 -1.28 4.58 3.16
C PHE A 14 -0.32 4.52 4.36
N ALA A 15 0.19 5.67 4.77
CA ALA A 15 1.10 5.71 5.91
C ALA A 15 0.42 5.19 7.16
N GLU A 16 -0.82 5.57 7.35
CA GLU A 16 -1.58 5.13 8.52
C GLU A 16 -1.75 3.61 8.53
N VAL A 17 -2.14 3.06 7.39
CA VAL A 17 -2.33 1.61 7.28
C VAL A 17 -1.00 0.89 7.45
N LEU A 18 0.04 1.41 6.83
CA LEU A 18 1.36 0.81 6.94
C LEU A 18 1.84 0.81 8.38
N ASN A 19 1.74 1.95 9.04
CA ASN A 19 2.19 2.04 10.43
C ASN A 19 1.39 1.13 11.33
N GLY A 20 0.09 1.04 11.10
CA GLY A 20 -0.74 0.14 11.89
C GLY A 20 -0.31 -1.30 11.75
N SER A 21 0.00 -1.72 10.53
CA SER A 21 0.46 -3.09 10.29
C SER A 21 1.81 -3.34 10.93
N LEU A 22 2.69 -2.34 10.89
CA LEU A 22 4.01 -2.48 11.49
C LEU A 22 3.93 -2.60 13.01
N ILE A 23 3.08 -1.79 13.62
CA ILE A 23 2.90 -1.85 15.05
C ILE A 23 2.32 -3.20 15.45
N LYS A 24 1.38 -3.69 14.65
CA LYS A 24 0.77 -4.97 14.92
C LYS A 24 1.80 -6.09 14.88
N LYS A 25 2.71 -6.03 13.93
CA LYS A 25 3.68 -7.09 13.73
C LYS A 25 4.89 -6.95 14.64
N TYR A 26 5.38 -5.74 14.82
CA TYR A 26 6.62 -5.50 15.54
C TYR A 26 6.44 -4.76 16.85
N LYS A 27 5.23 -4.43 17.21
CA LYS A 27 4.90 -3.71 18.44
C LYS A 27 5.31 -2.25 18.44
N LYS A 28 5.91 -1.80 17.36
CA LYS A 28 6.30 -0.41 17.18
C LYS A 28 6.61 -0.22 15.71
N VAL A 29 6.81 1.02 15.31
CA VAL A 29 7.22 1.32 13.94
C VAL A 29 8.74 1.24 13.89
N PRO A 30 9.29 0.28 13.16
CA PRO A 30 10.74 0.11 13.11
C PRO A 30 11.44 1.24 12.37
N SER A 31 12.74 1.28 12.45
CA SER A 31 13.53 2.28 11.74
C SER A 31 13.48 2.02 10.24
N GLY A 32 13.82 3.05 9.47
CA GLY A 32 13.87 2.90 8.03
C GLY A 32 14.86 1.85 7.59
N SER A 33 15.99 1.75 8.28
CA SER A 33 16.99 0.75 7.95
C SER A 33 16.46 -0.66 8.15
N PHE A 34 15.77 -0.89 9.25
CA PHE A 34 15.21 -2.20 9.52
C PHE A 34 14.16 -2.54 8.47
N LEU A 35 13.31 -1.57 8.16
CA LEU A 35 12.25 -1.80 7.19
C LEU A 35 12.83 -2.11 5.82
N ALA A 36 13.85 -1.36 5.40
CA ALA A 36 14.45 -1.59 4.10
C ALA A 36 15.08 -2.97 4.04
N ASN A 37 15.76 -3.38 5.10
CA ASN A 37 16.36 -4.70 5.12
C ASN A 37 15.30 -5.79 5.01
N GLN A 38 14.25 -5.66 5.78
CA GLN A 38 13.21 -6.68 5.76
C GLN A 38 12.47 -6.70 4.42
N PHE A 39 12.22 -5.53 3.86
CA PHE A 39 11.61 -5.46 2.55
C PHE A 39 12.49 -6.13 1.51
N ASN A 40 13.78 -5.81 1.52
CA ASN A 40 14.67 -6.30 0.49
C ASN A 40 14.85 -7.81 0.55
N LEU A 41 14.71 -8.38 1.72
CA LEU A 41 14.74 -9.83 1.82
C LEU A 41 13.58 -10.48 1.11
N ARG A 42 12.49 -9.74 0.93
CA ARG A 42 11.29 -10.27 0.30
C ARG A 42 11.02 -9.70 -1.07
N ALA A 43 11.95 -8.92 -1.59
CA ALA A 43 11.70 -8.17 -2.80
C ALA A 43 12.01 -8.98 -4.06
N GLU A 44 11.40 -10.12 -4.19
CA GLU A 44 11.58 -10.94 -5.38
C GLU A 44 10.83 -10.29 -6.53
N GLY A 45 11.51 -10.11 -7.63
CA GLY A 45 10.88 -9.55 -8.80
C GLY A 45 10.75 -8.04 -8.78
N THR A 46 11.37 -7.39 -7.82
CA THR A 46 11.36 -5.94 -7.79
C THR A 46 12.70 -5.45 -7.26
N THR A 47 12.95 -4.16 -7.40
CA THR A 47 14.22 -3.60 -6.95
C THR A 47 14.20 -3.40 -5.45
N THR A 48 15.38 -3.36 -4.88
CA THR A 48 15.50 -3.11 -3.46
C THR A 48 15.22 -1.63 -3.16
N ILE A 49 15.03 -1.32 -1.89
CA ILE A 49 14.79 0.05 -1.47
C ILE A 49 15.83 0.45 -0.44
N THR A 50 15.94 1.76 -0.25
CA THR A 50 16.86 2.32 0.74
C THR A 50 16.10 2.63 2.02
N ALA A 51 16.86 2.88 3.08
CA ALA A 51 16.25 3.30 4.35
C ALA A 51 15.46 4.59 4.17
N GLU A 52 15.95 5.47 3.31
CA GLU A 52 15.25 6.73 3.06
C GLU A 52 13.88 6.49 2.43
N THR A 53 13.81 5.58 1.46
CA THR A 53 12.55 5.26 0.82
C THR A 53 11.56 4.70 1.85
N ALA A 54 12.04 3.79 2.69
CA ALA A 54 11.18 3.21 3.72
C ALA A 54 10.67 4.29 4.67
N ARG A 55 11.54 5.21 5.03
CA ARG A 55 11.15 6.28 5.93
C ARG A 55 10.11 7.18 5.32
N LYS A 56 10.24 7.47 4.03
CA LYS A 56 9.24 8.30 3.35
C LYS A 56 7.87 7.64 3.35
N TRP A 57 7.84 6.33 3.16
CA TRP A 57 6.56 5.62 3.22
C TRP A 57 5.92 5.76 4.59
N VAL A 58 6.71 5.56 5.63
CA VAL A 58 6.20 5.62 7.00
C VAL A 58 5.70 7.01 7.34
N LYS A 59 6.37 8.03 6.83
CA LYS A 59 6.00 9.39 7.14
C LYS A 59 4.91 9.96 6.25
N GLY A 60 4.44 9.19 5.28
CA GLY A 60 3.38 9.69 4.41
C GLY A 60 3.87 10.68 3.39
N LEU A 61 5.11 10.56 2.95
CA LEU A 61 5.68 11.44 1.96
C LEU A 61 5.66 10.84 0.56
N SER A 62 5.52 9.52 0.46
CA SER A 62 5.44 8.87 -0.82
C SER A 62 4.79 7.51 -0.65
N VAL A 63 4.39 6.92 -1.77
CA VAL A 63 3.82 5.57 -1.77
C VAL A 63 4.63 4.72 -2.72
N PRO A 64 4.64 3.41 -2.52
CA PRO A 64 5.41 2.53 -3.41
C PRO A 64 4.71 2.32 -4.73
N GLU A 65 5.50 1.95 -5.72
CA GLU A 65 4.95 1.51 -6.99
C GLU A 65 4.31 0.15 -6.80
N ILE A 66 3.55 -0.25 -7.80
CA ILE A 66 2.73 -1.45 -7.69
C ILE A 66 3.51 -2.69 -7.29
N ASP A 67 4.69 -2.88 -7.85
CA ASP A 67 5.47 -4.07 -7.54
C ASP A 67 5.88 -4.12 -6.08
N ARG A 68 6.30 -2.98 -5.57
CA ARG A 68 6.71 -2.90 -4.18
C ARG A 68 5.50 -2.96 -3.25
N PHE A 69 4.37 -2.41 -3.72
CA PHE A 69 3.15 -2.47 -2.95
C PHE A 69 2.75 -3.93 -2.71
N LYS A 70 2.90 -4.76 -3.73
CA LYS A 70 2.57 -6.17 -3.60
C LYS A 70 3.42 -6.85 -2.53
N VAL A 71 4.69 -6.49 -2.47
CA VAL A 71 5.57 -7.05 -1.45
C VAL A 71 5.07 -6.67 -0.07
N LEU A 72 4.69 -5.40 0.09
CA LEU A 72 4.20 -4.94 1.39
C LEU A 72 2.92 -5.65 1.79
N ILE A 73 2.02 -5.83 0.85
CA ILE A 73 0.75 -6.49 1.16
C ILE A 73 1.00 -7.91 1.62
N LYS A 74 1.87 -8.63 0.91
CA LYS A 74 2.15 -10.01 1.27
C LYS A 74 2.89 -10.12 2.60
N TRP A 75 3.84 -9.24 2.79
CA TRP A 75 4.69 -9.31 3.98
C TRP A 75 3.93 -8.86 5.23
N LEU A 76 3.24 -7.75 5.15
CA LEU A 76 2.61 -7.14 6.31
C LEU A 76 1.11 -7.37 6.38
N ASP A 77 0.55 -8.02 5.38
CA ASP A 77 -0.88 -8.26 5.34
C ASP A 77 -1.64 -6.95 5.45
N LEU A 78 -1.26 -6.00 4.60
CA LEU A 78 -1.90 -4.69 4.65
C LEU A 78 -3.39 -4.80 4.39
N ASP A 79 -4.14 -3.98 5.10
CA ASP A 79 -5.58 -3.95 4.94
C ASP A 79 -5.92 -3.13 3.71
N VAL A 80 -5.99 -3.80 2.58
CA VAL A 80 -6.27 -3.13 1.31
C VAL A 80 -7.65 -2.51 1.32
N ASP A 81 -8.60 -3.18 1.97
CA ASP A 81 -9.95 -2.65 2.06
C ASP A 81 -9.96 -1.34 2.82
N ASP A 82 -9.28 -1.28 3.94
CA ASP A 82 -9.23 -0.05 4.71
C ASP A 82 -8.56 1.05 3.91
N LEU A 83 -7.53 0.69 3.16
CA LEU A 83 -6.80 1.66 2.38
C LEU A 83 -7.65 2.34 1.32
N PHE A 84 -8.52 1.59 0.67
CA PHE A 84 -9.30 2.12 -0.44
C PHE A 84 -10.74 2.43 -0.10
N ASN A 85 -11.30 1.79 0.91
CA ASN A 85 -12.71 1.99 1.23
C ASN A 85 -13.00 3.18 2.11
N THR A 86 -12.04 3.58 2.91
CA THR A 86 -12.27 4.64 3.88
C THR A 86 -12.78 5.91 3.22
N ASN A 87 -12.24 6.22 2.08
CA ASN A 87 -12.60 7.46 1.43
C ASN A 87 -14.00 7.47 0.87
N THR A 88 -14.54 6.31 0.57
CA THR A 88 -15.85 6.27 -0.05
C THR A 88 -16.97 6.61 0.91
N VAL A 89 -16.71 6.45 2.21
CA VAL A 89 -17.73 6.69 3.20
C VAL A 89 -18.14 8.15 3.24
N HIS A 90 -17.18 9.02 3.06
CA HIS A 90 -17.45 10.45 3.18
C HIS A 90 -17.70 11.17 1.89
N LEU A 91 -17.68 10.48 0.78
CA LEU A 91 -17.80 11.15 -0.50
C LEU A 91 -19.21 11.18 -0.99
N ASN A 92 -19.50 12.19 -1.78
CA ASN A 92 -20.78 12.28 -2.43
C ASN A 92 -20.90 11.16 -3.42
N ARG A 93 -21.98 10.42 -3.31
CA ARG A 93 -22.13 9.27 -4.16
C ARG A 93 -22.09 9.58 -5.63
N LYS A 94 -22.77 10.62 -6.06
CA LYS A 94 -22.85 10.91 -7.44
C LYS A 94 -21.56 11.33 -8.06
N GLU A 95 -20.91 12.28 -7.44
CA GLU A 95 -19.73 12.83 -8.02
C GLU A 95 -18.56 11.88 -8.00
N ASN A 96 -18.58 10.95 -7.09
CA ASN A 96 -17.42 10.13 -6.89
C ASN A 96 -17.57 8.72 -7.42
N ASN A 97 -18.65 8.46 -8.15
CA ASN A 97 -18.82 7.13 -8.71
C ASN A 97 -17.68 6.76 -9.64
N ASP A 98 -17.25 7.70 -10.47
CA ASP A 98 -16.16 7.40 -11.39
C ASP A 98 -14.87 7.15 -10.65
N VAL A 99 -14.63 7.94 -9.62
CA VAL A 99 -13.42 7.77 -8.82
C VAL A 99 -13.47 6.44 -8.09
N ILE A 100 -14.62 6.13 -7.52
CA ILE A 100 -14.78 4.88 -6.80
C ILE A 100 -14.57 3.70 -7.74
N ASN A 101 -15.11 3.77 -8.94
CA ASN A 101 -14.94 2.70 -9.89
C ASN A 101 -13.49 2.52 -10.28
N ALA A 102 -12.77 3.63 -10.45
CA ALA A 102 -11.37 3.55 -10.80
C ALA A 102 -10.57 2.90 -9.67
N ILE A 103 -10.89 3.26 -8.44
CA ILE A 103 -10.21 2.69 -7.28
C ILE A 103 -10.52 1.21 -7.17
N GLU A 104 -11.77 0.84 -7.34
CA GLU A 104 -12.16 -0.56 -7.27
C GLU A 104 -11.49 -1.38 -8.34
N THR A 105 -11.36 -0.82 -9.53
CA THR A 105 -10.69 -1.52 -10.61
C THR A 105 -9.23 -1.77 -10.25
N LYS A 106 -8.59 -0.78 -9.67
CA LYS A 106 -7.20 -0.94 -9.27
C LYS A 106 -7.05 -1.99 -8.19
N ILE A 107 -7.96 -1.99 -7.24
CA ILE A 107 -7.93 -3.00 -6.19
C ILE A 107 -8.10 -4.37 -6.78
N HIS A 108 -9.04 -4.50 -7.69
CA HIS A 108 -9.31 -5.78 -8.32
C HIS A 108 -8.08 -6.27 -9.09
N ASP A 109 -7.47 -5.38 -9.85
CA ASP A 109 -6.28 -5.74 -10.60
C ASP A 109 -5.16 -6.18 -9.67
N LEU A 110 -4.99 -5.45 -8.58
CA LEU A 110 -3.95 -5.76 -7.63
C LEU A 110 -4.18 -7.14 -7.01
N VAL A 111 -5.41 -7.42 -6.62
CA VAL A 111 -5.74 -8.70 -6.02
C VAL A 111 -5.52 -9.82 -7.03
N GLU A 112 -5.91 -9.61 -8.27
CA GLU A 112 -5.70 -10.60 -9.30
C GLU A 112 -4.22 -10.88 -9.50
N MET A 113 -3.42 -9.84 -9.53
CA MET A 113 -2.00 -10.01 -9.71
C MET A 113 -1.39 -10.79 -8.56
N ILE A 114 -1.84 -10.53 -7.36
CA ILE A 114 -1.34 -11.24 -6.21
C ILE A 114 -1.76 -12.71 -6.29
N SER A 115 -2.98 -12.97 -6.69
CA SER A 115 -3.46 -14.34 -6.83
C SER A 115 -2.65 -15.10 -7.86
N LYS A 116 -2.41 -14.48 -9.01
CA LYS A 116 -1.62 -15.12 -10.04
C LYS A 116 -0.22 -15.41 -9.56
N PHE A 117 0.33 -14.47 -8.83
CA PHE A 117 1.67 -14.62 -8.31
C PHE A 117 1.74 -15.80 -7.34
N LYS A 118 0.73 -15.94 -6.52
CA LYS A 118 0.68 -17.06 -5.59
C LYS A 118 0.54 -18.37 -6.32
N ASP A 119 -0.29 -18.41 -7.34
CA ASP A 119 -0.48 -19.63 -8.11
C ASP A 119 0.82 -20.05 -8.76
N GLU A 120 1.55 -19.10 -9.31
CA GLU A 120 2.82 -19.41 -9.92
C GLU A 120 3.78 -19.97 -8.91
N LYS A 121 3.76 -19.44 -7.71
CA LYS A 121 4.65 -19.92 -6.69
C LYS A 121 4.32 -21.34 -6.26
N LYS A 122 3.06 -21.69 -6.30
CA LYS A 122 2.66 -23.04 -5.92
C LYS A 122 3.17 -24.06 -6.90
N ASN A 123 3.25 -23.66 -8.14
CA ASN A 123 3.74 -24.58 -9.14
C ASN A 123 5.25 -24.65 -9.10
#